data_61e89df674bd5d9a41fd36c42f823546
#
_entry.id   61e89df674bd5d9a41fd36c42f823546
#
_cell.length_a   1.000
_cell.length_b   1.000
_cell.length_c   1.000
_cell.angle_alpha   90.00
_cell.angle_beta   90.00
_cell.angle_gamma   90.00
#
_symmetry.space_group_name_H-M   'P 1'
#
loop_
_entity.id
_entity.type
_entity.pdbx_description
1 polymer ?
#
loop_
_entity_poly.entity_id
_entity_poly.type
_entity_poly.pdbx_seq_one_letter_code
_entity_poly.pdbx_strand_id
1 'polypeptide(L)'
;MSPLDQRKEVPNLKEDGEGSVQVKMDPNMKIDGAKVFAVYGKGGIGKSTTSSNLSAAFSKLGKNVLQIGCDPKHDSTFTLTGRLVPTVIDILKEVDFHAEELRPEDFVYEGYNGVKCVEAGGPPAGTGCGGYVVGQTVKLLKQNHMLDNTDVVIFDVLGDVVCGGFAAPLQHADRALIVTANDFDSIYAMNRIIAAVHAKSKNYNVRLAGCVANRSKDTDEIDKYCKEVGLSLIHISEPTRRGILS
;
A
#
# COMPACT_ATOMS: atom_id res chain seq x y z
N MET A 1 16.14 32.93 27.84
CA MET A 1 15.70 32.44 26.52
C MET A 1 15.65 30.94 26.60
N SER A 2 14.47 30.36 26.46
CA SER A 2 14.24 28.91 26.45
C SER A 2 14.87 28.31 25.21
N PRO A 3 15.39 27.05 25.26
CA PRO A 3 15.79 26.32 24.05
C PRO A 3 14.65 26.17 23.00
N LEU A 4 13.40 26.42 23.41
CA LEU A 4 12.23 26.42 22.54
C LEU A 4 12.13 27.70 21.68
N ASP A 5 12.73 28.83 22.10
CA ASP A 5 12.74 30.09 21.34
C ASP A 5 13.76 30.07 20.18
N GLN A 6 14.63 29.08 20.12
CA GLN A 6 15.57 28.88 19.02
C GLN A 6 15.01 28.00 17.87
N ARG A 7 13.76 27.55 17.97
CA ARG A 7 13.05 26.97 16.82
C ARG A 7 12.63 28.06 15.83
N LYS A 8 13.59 28.85 15.41
CA LYS A 8 13.42 29.64 14.21
C LYS A 8 13.32 28.66 13.05
N GLU A 9 12.08 28.61 12.51
CA GLU A 9 11.77 28.08 11.22
C GLU A 9 12.24 26.62 11.03
N VAL A 10 11.38 25.66 11.45
CA VAL A 10 11.26 24.46 10.64
C VAL A 10 11.21 25.00 9.20
N PRO A 11 12.20 24.69 8.34
CA PRO A 11 12.10 25.10 6.94
C PRO A 11 10.71 24.72 6.52
N ASN A 12 9.90 25.70 6.11
CA ASN A 12 8.68 25.41 5.42
C ASN A 12 9.09 24.38 4.41
N LEU A 13 8.63 23.13 4.57
CA LEU A 13 8.75 22.15 3.53
C LEU A 13 8.06 22.85 2.39
N LYS A 14 8.88 23.44 1.48
CA LYS A 14 8.37 24.20 0.36
C LYS A 14 7.32 23.33 -0.25
N GLU A 15 6.11 23.80 -0.33
CA GLU A 15 4.97 23.07 -0.87
C GLU A 15 5.26 22.55 -2.27
N ASP A 16 6.24 23.10 -2.88
CA ASP A 16 6.77 22.76 -4.19
C ASP A 16 8.10 22.06 -3.98
N GLY A 17 8.13 20.77 -4.12
CA GLY A 17 9.38 20.03 -4.24
C GLY A 17 10.20 20.51 -5.44
N GLU A 18 10.72 21.74 -5.38
CA GLU A 18 11.79 22.21 -6.27
C GLU A 18 12.98 21.28 -6.08
N GLY A 19 13.12 20.33 -6.99
CA GLY A 19 14.09 19.24 -6.94
C GLY A 19 13.47 17.84 -6.94
N SER A 20 12.16 17.70 -6.80
CA SER A 20 11.52 16.41 -7.07
C SER A 20 11.50 16.17 -8.57
N VAL A 21 12.15 15.10 -9.01
CA VAL A 21 11.99 14.59 -10.37
C VAL A 21 10.48 14.45 -10.61
N GLN A 22 9.93 15.29 -11.48
CA GLN A 22 8.55 15.15 -11.93
C GLN A 22 8.48 13.88 -12.77
N VAL A 23 8.11 12.78 -12.14
CA VAL A 23 7.78 11.56 -12.88
C VAL A 23 6.47 11.86 -13.60
N LYS A 24 6.54 12.16 -14.91
CA LYS A 24 5.33 12.22 -15.73
C LYS A 24 4.69 10.84 -15.67
N MET A 25 3.43 10.80 -15.28
CA MET A 25 2.66 9.57 -15.29
C MET A 25 2.57 9.09 -16.74
N ASP A 26 3.04 7.87 -17.00
CA ASP A 26 2.75 7.19 -18.25
C ASP A 26 1.25 6.83 -18.23
N PRO A 27 0.43 7.39 -19.14
CA PRO A 27 -0.99 7.09 -19.19
C PRO A 27 -1.27 5.59 -19.41
N ASN A 28 -0.31 4.86 -19.98
CA ASN A 28 -0.42 3.41 -20.16
C ASN A 28 -0.25 2.62 -18.84
N MET A 29 0.16 3.27 -17.77
CA MET A 29 0.34 2.65 -16.45
C MET A 29 -0.95 2.66 -15.60
N LYS A 30 -1.99 3.41 -15.98
CA LYS A 30 -3.26 3.40 -15.25
C LYS A 30 -3.93 2.04 -15.36
N ILE A 31 -4.45 1.52 -14.24
CA ILE A 31 -5.28 0.32 -14.21
C ILE A 31 -6.72 0.75 -14.45
N ASP A 32 -7.26 0.40 -15.61
CA ASP A 32 -8.64 0.72 -16.00
C ASP A 32 -9.56 -0.47 -15.72
N GLY A 33 -10.83 -0.19 -15.44
CA GLY A 33 -11.85 -1.23 -15.19
C GLY A 33 -11.93 -1.73 -13.75
N ALA A 34 -10.83 -1.73 -13.00
CA ALA A 34 -10.79 -2.15 -11.61
C ALA A 34 -10.85 -0.96 -10.64
N LYS A 35 -11.38 -1.19 -9.43
CA LYS A 35 -11.26 -0.26 -8.31
C LYS A 35 -9.96 -0.50 -7.57
N VAL A 36 -9.08 0.49 -7.54
CA VAL A 36 -7.72 0.33 -7.02
C VAL A 36 -7.56 1.01 -5.65
N PHE A 37 -7.19 0.22 -4.65
CA PHE A 37 -6.88 0.68 -3.31
C PHE A 37 -5.37 0.55 -3.01
N ALA A 38 -4.80 1.53 -2.34
CA ALA A 38 -3.47 1.44 -1.76
C ALA A 38 -3.57 1.57 -0.23
N VAL A 39 -3.06 0.59 0.50
CA VAL A 39 -3.13 0.51 1.96
C VAL A 39 -1.81 0.95 2.55
N TYR A 40 -1.86 2.03 3.34
CA TYR A 40 -0.72 2.68 3.95
C TYR A 40 -0.77 2.61 5.48
N GLY A 41 0.33 2.92 6.14
CA GLY A 41 0.44 3.00 7.60
C GLY A 41 1.85 2.66 8.07
N LYS A 42 2.13 2.91 9.33
CA LYS A 42 3.42 2.62 9.98
C LYS A 42 3.79 1.13 9.84
N GLY A 43 5.09 0.83 9.86
CA GLY A 43 5.58 -0.55 9.92
C GLY A 43 4.98 -1.32 11.11
N GLY A 44 4.53 -2.57 10.90
CA GLY A 44 3.97 -3.42 11.96
C GLY A 44 2.56 -3.06 12.43
N ILE A 45 1.90 -2.04 11.87
CA ILE A 45 0.55 -1.59 12.31
C ILE A 45 -0.59 -2.54 11.90
N GLY A 46 -0.33 -3.49 11.00
CA GLY A 46 -1.33 -4.43 10.50
C GLY A 46 -1.86 -4.11 9.11
N LYS A 47 -1.11 -3.42 8.26
CA LYS A 47 -1.47 -3.15 6.86
C LYS A 47 -1.78 -4.43 6.10
N SER A 48 -0.83 -5.38 6.07
CA SER A 48 -0.97 -6.65 5.34
C SER A 48 -2.15 -7.47 5.84
N THR A 49 -2.40 -7.48 7.17
CA THR A 49 -3.59 -8.09 7.75
C THR A 49 -4.86 -7.41 7.24
N THR A 50 -4.89 -6.09 7.24
CA THR A 50 -6.05 -5.31 6.74
C THR A 50 -6.25 -5.55 5.25
N SER A 51 -5.20 -5.52 4.45
CA SER A 51 -5.23 -5.78 3.00
C SER A 51 -5.79 -7.17 2.69
N SER A 52 -5.29 -8.21 3.38
CA SER A 52 -5.76 -9.59 3.20
C SER A 52 -7.22 -9.78 3.61
N ASN A 53 -7.65 -9.14 4.71
CA ASN A 53 -9.05 -9.18 5.13
C ASN A 53 -9.98 -8.45 4.15
N LEU A 54 -9.55 -7.32 3.60
CA LEU A 54 -10.30 -6.60 2.55
C LEU A 54 -10.40 -7.44 1.29
N SER A 55 -9.30 -8.06 0.84
CA SER A 55 -9.27 -8.96 -0.31
C SER A 55 -10.24 -10.13 -0.13
N ALA A 56 -10.20 -10.78 1.04
CA ALA A 56 -11.11 -11.86 1.38
C ALA A 56 -12.58 -11.41 1.45
N ALA A 57 -12.85 -10.21 1.99
CA ALA A 57 -14.21 -9.67 2.06
C ALA A 57 -14.77 -9.36 0.67
N PHE A 58 -14.00 -8.72 -0.20
CA PHE A 58 -14.43 -8.45 -1.58
C PHE A 58 -14.64 -9.74 -2.37
N SER A 59 -13.79 -10.76 -2.22
CA SER A 59 -13.96 -12.03 -2.90
C SER A 59 -15.23 -12.77 -2.42
N LYS A 60 -15.56 -12.69 -1.12
CA LYS A 60 -16.84 -13.21 -0.59
C LYS A 60 -18.07 -12.48 -1.15
N LEU A 61 -17.92 -11.23 -1.57
CA LEU A 61 -18.96 -10.46 -2.25
C LEU A 61 -19.01 -10.77 -3.76
N GLY A 62 -18.31 -11.80 -4.23
CA GLY A 62 -18.29 -12.23 -5.63
C GLY A 62 -17.43 -11.35 -6.54
N LYS A 63 -16.48 -10.58 -5.99
CA LYS A 63 -15.56 -9.75 -6.77
C LYS A 63 -14.28 -10.50 -7.10
N ASN A 64 -13.81 -10.30 -8.32
CA ASN A 64 -12.47 -10.74 -8.74
C ASN A 64 -11.43 -9.79 -8.15
N VAL A 65 -10.63 -10.29 -7.22
CA VAL A 65 -9.67 -9.49 -6.44
C VAL A 65 -8.24 -9.87 -6.77
N LEU A 66 -7.39 -8.85 -6.92
CA LEU A 66 -5.94 -8.99 -7.02
C LEU A 66 -5.28 -8.24 -5.87
N GLN A 67 -4.49 -8.92 -5.03
CA GLN A 67 -3.63 -8.30 -4.02
C GLN A 67 -2.18 -8.28 -4.49
N ILE A 68 -1.55 -7.12 -4.41
CA ILE A 68 -0.15 -6.90 -4.78
C ILE A 68 0.62 -6.45 -3.54
N GLY A 69 1.53 -7.29 -3.05
CA GLY A 69 2.47 -6.94 -2.00
C GLY A 69 3.62 -6.11 -2.54
N CYS A 70 3.88 -4.95 -1.94
CA CYS A 70 4.91 -4.00 -2.36
C CYS A 70 6.04 -3.86 -1.32
N ASP A 71 6.05 -4.70 -0.28
CA ASP A 71 7.11 -4.71 0.73
C ASP A 71 8.24 -5.68 0.33
N PRO A 72 9.51 -5.29 0.43
CA PRO A 72 10.66 -6.18 0.20
C PRO A 72 10.64 -7.47 1.03
N LYS A 73 9.88 -7.53 2.13
CA LYS A 73 9.70 -8.74 2.95
C LYS A 73 8.86 -9.81 2.27
N HIS A 74 8.09 -9.46 1.21
CA HIS A 74 7.23 -10.33 0.42
C HIS A 74 6.33 -11.26 1.26
N ASP A 75 5.75 -10.74 2.34
CA ASP A 75 4.86 -11.47 3.25
C ASP A 75 3.41 -10.98 3.24
N SER A 76 3.08 -10.06 2.34
CA SER A 76 1.76 -9.44 2.22
C SER A 76 0.65 -10.45 1.94
N THR A 77 0.91 -11.38 1.03
CA THR A 77 -0.08 -12.36 0.56
C THR A 77 -0.06 -13.66 1.36
N PHE A 78 0.87 -13.80 2.32
CA PHE A 78 1.04 -15.02 3.12
C PHE A 78 -0.26 -15.50 3.77
N THR A 79 -1.06 -14.60 4.34
CA THR A 79 -2.32 -14.95 5.01
C THR A 79 -3.37 -15.50 4.03
N LEU A 80 -3.32 -15.10 2.77
CA LEU A 80 -4.23 -15.56 1.71
C LEU A 80 -3.78 -16.86 1.09
N THR A 81 -2.47 -17.03 0.87
CA THR A 81 -1.87 -18.18 0.17
C THR A 81 -1.49 -19.33 1.09
N GLY A 82 -1.36 -19.05 2.41
CA GLY A 82 -0.86 -20.01 3.40
C GLY A 82 0.64 -20.34 3.27
N ARG A 83 1.35 -19.67 2.38
CA ARG A 83 2.80 -19.85 2.14
C ARG A 83 3.44 -18.57 1.64
N LEU A 84 4.74 -18.44 1.75
CA LEU A 84 5.50 -17.43 1.02
C LEU A 84 5.53 -17.80 -0.46
N VAL A 85 5.31 -16.80 -1.32
CA VAL A 85 5.36 -16.97 -2.77
C VAL A 85 6.59 -16.23 -3.33
N PRO A 86 7.17 -16.71 -4.44
CA PRO A 86 8.24 -16.00 -5.14
C PRO A 86 7.82 -14.59 -5.54
N THR A 87 8.78 -13.67 -5.55
CA THR A 87 8.52 -12.29 -5.96
C THR A 87 8.72 -12.11 -7.46
N VAL A 88 8.00 -11.16 -8.06
CA VAL A 88 8.18 -10.81 -9.47
C VAL A 88 9.63 -10.48 -9.80
N ILE A 89 10.32 -9.75 -8.90
CA ILE A 89 11.72 -9.39 -9.15
C ILE A 89 12.67 -10.60 -9.13
N ASP A 90 12.39 -11.58 -8.29
CA ASP A 90 13.22 -12.79 -8.24
C ASP A 90 13.01 -13.65 -9.48
N ILE A 91 11.76 -13.83 -9.90
CA ILE A 91 11.42 -14.56 -11.12
C ILE A 91 12.00 -13.87 -12.37
N LEU A 92 11.92 -12.53 -12.43
CA LEU A 92 12.54 -11.76 -13.53
C LEU A 92 14.07 -11.96 -13.59
N LYS A 93 14.73 -12.11 -12.44
CA LYS A 93 16.18 -12.41 -12.41
C LYS A 93 16.49 -13.82 -12.96
N GLU A 94 15.63 -14.80 -12.71
CA GLU A 94 15.80 -16.17 -13.21
C GLU A 94 15.76 -16.25 -14.74
N VAL A 95 15.07 -15.32 -15.39
CA VAL A 95 14.97 -15.20 -16.86
C VAL A 95 15.78 -14.01 -17.41
N ASP A 96 16.81 -13.58 -16.71
CA ASP A 96 17.67 -12.44 -17.11
C ASP A 96 16.87 -11.19 -17.54
N PHE A 97 15.74 -10.93 -16.86
CA PHE A 97 14.77 -9.85 -17.15
C PHE A 97 14.06 -9.95 -18.51
N HIS A 98 14.03 -11.12 -19.13
CA HIS A 98 13.24 -11.42 -20.33
C HIS A 98 11.77 -11.66 -19.92
N ALA A 99 11.06 -10.57 -19.64
CA ALA A 99 9.68 -10.62 -19.15
C ALA A 99 8.69 -11.31 -20.14
N GLU A 100 9.02 -11.37 -21.42
CA GLU A 100 8.28 -12.04 -22.47
C GLU A 100 8.28 -13.58 -22.34
N GLU A 101 9.20 -14.14 -21.57
CA GLU A 101 9.26 -15.57 -21.30
C GLU A 101 8.33 -16.00 -20.17
N LEU A 102 7.85 -15.04 -19.34
CA LEU A 102 7.03 -15.30 -18.17
C LEU A 102 5.56 -15.49 -18.52
N ARG A 103 4.96 -16.50 -17.89
CA ARG A 103 3.52 -16.77 -17.94
C ARG A 103 2.86 -16.32 -16.64
N PRO A 104 1.53 -16.08 -16.64
CA PRO A 104 0.81 -15.72 -15.42
C PRO A 104 1.06 -16.66 -14.25
N GLU A 105 1.16 -17.97 -14.50
CA GLU A 105 1.35 -19.02 -13.49
C GLU A 105 2.68 -18.89 -12.75
N ASP A 106 3.67 -18.22 -13.32
CA ASP A 106 4.99 -18.06 -12.73
C ASP A 106 4.98 -17.02 -11.59
N PHE A 107 4.09 -16.01 -11.66
CA PHE A 107 4.10 -14.87 -10.72
C PHE A 107 2.74 -14.50 -10.13
N VAL A 108 1.65 -15.13 -10.54
CA VAL A 108 0.29 -14.96 -9.97
C VAL A 108 -0.12 -16.24 -9.27
N TYR A 109 -0.38 -16.14 -7.98
CA TYR A 109 -0.76 -17.28 -7.14
C TYR A 109 -2.20 -17.14 -6.68
N GLU A 110 -2.91 -18.27 -6.62
CA GLU A 110 -4.25 -18.29 -6.07
C GLU A 110 -4.20 -18.38 -4.54
N GLY A 111 -4.93 -17.50 -3.89
CA GLY A 111 -5.13 -17.45 -2.44
C GLY A 111 -6.55 -17.79 -2.06
N TYR A 112 -6.90 -17.44 -0.81
CA TYR A 112 -8.22 -17.69 -0.26
C TYR A 112 -9.35 -17.21 -1.16
N ASN A 113 -10.33 -18.13 -1.42
CA ASN A 113 -11.55 -17.86 -2.19
C ASN A 113 -11.28 -17.26 -3.60
N GLY A 114 -10.23 -17.69 -4.27
CA GLY A 114 -9.88 -17.25 -5.62
C GLY A 114 -9.22 -15.87 -5.72
N VAL A 115 -8.82 -15.27 -4.59
CA VAL A 115 -8.03 -14.03 -4.61
C VAL A 115 -6.71 -14.28 -5.33
N LYS A 116 -6.42 -13.51 -6.36
CA LYS A 116 -5.12 -13.53 -7.03
C LYS A 116 -4.11 -12.76 -6.19
N CYS A 117 -2.94 -13.36 -6.00
CA CYS A 117 -1.89 -12.88 -5.12
C CYS A 117 -0.59 -12.71 -5.90
N VAL A 118 0.05 -11.55 -5.76
CA VAL A 118 1.34 -11.23 -6.38
C VAL A 118 2.21 -10.52 -5.36
N GLU A 119 3.46 -10.93 -5.24
CA GLU A 119 4.48 -10.21 -4.48
C GLU A 119 5.44 -9.52 -5.46
N ALA A 120 5.46 -8.20 -5.44
CA ALA A 120 6.37 -7.44 -6.30
C ALA A 120 7.84 -7.66 -5.86
N GLY A 121 8.07 -7.72 -4.56
CA GLY A 121 9.40 -7.79 -3.97
C GLY A 121 10.07 -6.43 -3.85
N GLY A 122 11.35 -6.44 -3.57
CA GLY A 122 12.19 -5.25 -3.46
C GLY A 122 13.41 -5.31 -4.36
N PRO A 123 13.97 -4.17 -4.76
CA PRO A 123 15.24 -4.17 -5.48
C PRO A 123 16.33 -4.77 -4.59
N PRO A 124 17.35 -5.40 -5.18
CA PRO A 124 18.52 -5.84 -4.41
C PRO A 124 19.12 -4.69 -3.61
N ALA A 125 19.70 -4.99 -2.46
CA ALA A 125 20.34 -3.99 -1.61
C ALA A 125 21.37 -3.15 -2.41
N GLY A 126 21.21 -1.83 -2.36
CA GLY A 126 22.09 -0.90 -3.09
C GLY A 126 21.78 -0.72 -4.58
N THR A 127 20.75 -1.36 -5.12
CA THR A 127 20.41 -1.28 -6.54
C THR A 127 18.96 -0.87 -6.77
N GLY A 128 18.72 0.34 -7.22
CA GLY A 128 17.41 0.77 -7.71
C GLY A 128 16.41 1.20 -6.64
N CYS A 129 15.20 1.48 -7.08
CA CYS A 129 14.09 2.00 -6.29
C CYS A 129 12.90 1.02 -6.30
N GLY A 130 12.27 0.79 -5.14
CA GLY A 130 11.06 -0.04 -5.02
C GLY A 130 9.93 0.37 -5.97
N GLY A 131 9.87 1.65 -6.36
CA GLY A 131 8.91 2.13 -7.35
C GLY A 131 9.08 1.52 -8.74
N TYR A 132 10.30 1.23 -9.13
CA TYR A 132 10.58 0.52 -10.39
C TYR A 132 9.97 -0.88 -10.37
N VAL A 133 10.15 -1.62 -9.27
CA VAL A 133 9.65 -3.00 -9.13
C VAL A 133 8.12 -3.04 -9.21
N VAL A 134 7.43 -2.13 -8.52
CA VAL A 134 5.96 -1.99 -8.61
C VAL A 134 5.53 -1.69 -10.05
N GLY A 135 6.22 -0.77 -10.73
CA GLY A 135 5.94 -0.43 -12.13
C GLY A 135 6.11 -1.64 -13.06
N GLN A 136 7.19 -2.42 -12.91
CA GLN A 136 7.41 -3.64 -13.69
C GLN A 136 6.34 -4.69 -13.40
N THR A 137 5.93 -4.86 -12.14
CA THR A 137 4.84 -5.77 -11.76
C THR A 137 3.54 -5.41 -12.45
N VAL A 138 3.14 -4.14 -12.41
CA VAL A 138 1.90 -3.68 -13.08
C VAL A 138 1.99 -3.85 -14.60
N LYS A 139 3.15 -3.56 -15.19
CA LYS A 139 3.38 -3.76 -16.62
C LYS A 139 3.22 -5.22 -17.01
N LEU A 140 3.83 -6.13 -16.27
CA LEU A 140 3.75 -7.58 -16.49
C LEU A 140 2.32 -8.09 -16.37
N LEU A 141 1.57 -7.66 -15.35
CA LEU A 141 0.16 -7.99 -15.15
C LEU A 141 -0.71 -7.51 -16.33
N LYS A 142 -0.46 -6.32 -16.87
CA LYS A 142 -1.16 -5.80 -18.06
C LYS A 142 -0.84 -6.59 -19.32
N GLN A 143 0.44 -6.85 -19.58
CA GLN A 143 0.89 -7.62 -20.76
C GLN A 143 0.29 -9.02 -20.79
N ASN A 144 0.04 -9.61 -19.63
CA ASN A 144 -0.55 -10.94 -19.48
C ASN A 144 -2.08 -10.92 -19.26
N HIS A 145 -2.75 -9.78 -19.51
CA HIS A 145 -4.21 -9.65 -19.39
C HIS A 145 -4.80 -10.01 -18.01
N MET A 146 -3.98 -9.95 -16.96
CA MET A 146 -4.40 -10.34 -15.61
C MET A 146 -5.30 -9.29 -14.93
N LEU A 147 -5.40 -8.11 -15.51
CA LEU A 147 -6.23 -7.01 -15.00
C LEU A 147 -7.60 -6.93 -15.72
N ASP A 148 -7.79 -7.58 -16.86
CA ASP A 148 -8.97 -7.41 -17.71
C ASP A 148 -10.27 -7.84 -17.03
N ASN A 149 -10.21 -8.87 -16.17
CA ASN A 149 -11.36 -9.39 -15.42
C ASN A 149 -11.21 -9.16 -13.92
N THR A 150 -10.48 -8.13 -13.50
CA THR A 150 -10.28 -7.79 -12.10
C THR A 150 -11.20 -6.64 -11.68
N ASP A 151 -12.04 -6.85 -10.67
CA ASP A 151 -12.93 -5.81 -10.13
C ASP A 151 -12.21 -4.92 -9.12
N VAL A 152 -11.31 -5.50 -8.31
CA VAL A 152 -10.62 -4.81 -7.22
C VAL A 152 -9.14 -5.16 -7.20
N VAL A 153 -8.30 -4.13 -7.15
CA VAL A 153 -6.85 -4.27 -6.91
C VAL A 153 -6.51 -3.65 -5.56
N ILE A 154 -5.77 -4.38 -4.74
CA ILE A 154 -5.28 -3.90 -3.44
C ILE A 154 -3.75 -3.93 -3.43
N PHE A 155 -3.15 -2.76 -3.36
CA PHE A 155 -1.72 -2.61 -3.07
C PHE A 155 -1.49 -2.58 -1.56
N ASP A 156 -0.77 -3.55 -1.04
CA ASP A 156 -0.25 -3.53 0.34
C ASP A 156 1.12 -2.85 0.32
N VAL A 157 1.16 -1.60 0.76
CA VAL A 157 2.32 -0.73 0.59
C VAL A 157 3.24 -0.80 1.80
N LEU A 158 4.54 -0.68 1.57
CA LEU A 158 5.53 -0.62 2.65
C LEU A 158 5.28 0.58 3.59
N GLY A 159 5.78 0.47 4.85
CA GLY A 159 5.48 1.44 5.90
C GLY A 159 6.20 2.78 5.81
N ASP A 160 7.27 2.88 5.02
CA ASP A 160 8.14 4.06 5.01
C ASP A 160 7.76 5.04 3.89
N VAL A 161 7.48 6.28 4.27
CA VAL A 161 6.99 7.36 3.38
C VAL A 161 8.06 7.89 2.41
N VAL A 162 9.32 7.48 2.56
CA VAL A 162 10.48 8.20 2.02
C VAL A 162 10.95 7.70 0.65
N CYS A 163 10.44 6.59 0.12
CA CYS A 163 10.96 6.00 -1.11
C CYS A 163 9.95 5.96 -2.26
N GLY A 164 10.47 5.76 -3.49
CA GLY A 164 9.64 5.59 -4.68
C GLY A 164 8.67 4.42 -4.61
N GLY A 165 8.97 3.38 -3.80
CA GLY A 165 8.05 2.27 -3.51
C GLY A 165 6.77 2.70 -2.81
N PHE A 166 6.82 3.75 -1.98
CA PHE A 166 5.64 4.38 -1.40
C PHE A 166 4.81 5.12 -2.46
N ALA A 167 5.46 5.84 -3.36
CA ALA A 167 4.76 6.71 -4.32
C ALA A 167 4.21 5.95 -5.54
N ALA A 168 4.83 4.84 -5.94
CA ALA A 168 4.43 4.12 -7.14
C ALA A 168 2.99 3.58 -7.08
N PRO A 169 2.50 2.96 -6.00
CA PRO A 169 1.11 2.53 -5.90
C PRO A 169 0.10 3.69 -6.02
N LEU A 170 0.45 4.91 -5.58
CA LEU A 170 -0.44 6.08 -5.68
C LEU A 170 -0.75 6.47 -7.12
N GLN A 171 0.15 6.16 -8.07
CA GLN A 171 -0.07 6.43 -9.50
C GLN A 171 -1.22 5.60 -10.06
N HIS A 172 -1.44 4.42 -9.49
CA HIS A 172 -2.46 3.47 -9.92
C HIS A 172 -3.73 3.54 -9.08
N ALA A 173 -3.63 4.04 -7.84
CA ALA A 173 -4.72 3.99 -6.86
C ALA A 173 -5.82 5.04 -7.12
N ASP A 174 -7.07 4.62 -6.98
CA ASP A 174 -8.23 5.52 -6.85
C ASP A 174 -8.38 5.99 -5.40
N ARG A 175 -8.02 5.13 -4.45
CA ARG A 175 -8.21 5.38 -3.03
C ARG A 175 -6.99 4.95 -2.22
N ALA A 176 -6.56 5.82 -1.31
CA ALA A 176 -5.58 5.51 -0.28
C ALA A 176 -6.30 5.28 1.06
N LEU A 177 -6.11 4.11 1.64
CA LEU A 177 -6.60 3.74 2.96
C LEU A 177 -5.43 3.75 3.94
N ILE A 178 -5.61 4.34 5.12
CA ILE A 178 -4.55 4.44 6.11
C ILE A 178 -4.88 3.57 7.32
N VAL A 179 -3.98 2.66 7.68
CA VAL A 179 -4.06 1.88 8.92
C VAL A 179 -3.20 2.58 9.98
N THR A 180 -3.79 2.86 11.13
CA THR A 180 -3.16 3.58 12.23
C THR A 180 -3.50 2.96 13.59
N ALA A 181 -2.88 3.43 14.66
CA ALA A 181 -3.21 3.10 16.05
C ALA A 181 -3.28 4.38 16.88
N ASN A 182 -3.89 4.28 18.08
CA ASN A 182 -4.07 5.41 18.99
C ASN A 182 -2.80 5.66 19.82
N ASP A 183 -1.68 5.87 19.12
CA ASP A 183 -0.40 6.26 19.68
C ASP A 183 0.23 7.38 18.84
N PHE A 184 1.10 8.16 19.49
CA PHE A 184 1.73 9.32 18.86
C PHE A 184 2.47 9.00 17.57
N ASP A 185 3.27 7.94 17.56
CA ASP A 185 4.08 7.58 16.39
C ASP A 185 3.23 7.16 15.19
N SER A 186 2.13 6.44 15.46
CA SER A 186 1.20 5.99 14.42
C SER A 186 0.40 7.16 13.84
N ILE A 187 -0.04 8.09 14.69
CA ILE A 187 -0.73 9.32 14.27
C ILE A 187 0.24 10.23 13.51
N TYR A 188 1.48 10.36 13.96
CA TYR A 188 2.51 11.12 13.25
C TYR A 188 2.79 10.53 11.86
N ALA A 189 2.94 9.20 11.76
CA ALA A 189 3.09 8.52 10.47
C ALA A 189 1.87 8.75 9.58
N MET A 190 0.65 8.65 10.12
CA MET A 190 -0.60 8.95 9.40
C MET A 190 -0.60 10.37 8.85
N ASN A 191 -0.21 11.36 9.64
CA ASN A 191 -0.11 12.75 9.18
C ASN A 191 0.86 12.90 7.99
N ARG A 192 2.03 12.25 8.05
CA ARG A 192 3.02 12.25 6.95
C ARG A 192 2.48 11.60 5.69
N ILE A 193 1.74 10.50 5.83
CA ILE A 193 1.10 9.80 4.71
C ILE A 193 0.03 10.68 4.07
N ILE A 194 -0.83 11.32 4.87
CA ILE A 194 -1.88 12.23 4.39
C ILE A 194 -1.25 13.37 3.58
N ALA A 195 -0.21 14.01 4.12
CA ALA A 195 0.50 15.09 3.42
C ALA A 195 1.09 14.61 2.08
N ALA A 196 1.68 13.41 2.05
CA ALA A 196 2.23 12.83 0.83
C ALA A 196 1.15 12.49 -0.21
N VAL A 197 0.01 11.92 0.22
CA VAL A 197 -1.13 11.65 -0.66
C VAL A 197 -1.71 12.96 -1.20
N HIS A 198 -1.86 13.98 -0.37
CA HIS A 198 -2.33 15.31 -0.77
C HIS A 198 -1.41 15.95 -1.82
N ALA A 199 -0.10 15.90 -1.62
CA ALA A 199 0.86 16.42 -2.58
C ALA A 199 0.76 15.70 -3.92
N LYS A 200 0.54 14.38 -3.91
CA LYS A 200 0.42 13.55 -5.11
C LYS A 200 -0.95 13.64 -5.78
N SER A 201 -2.03 13.94 -5.04
CA SER A 201 -3.37 14.08 -5.61
C SER A 201 -3.51 15.24 -6.60
N LYS A 202 -2.57 16.19 -6.61
CA LYS A 202 -2.48 17.24 -7.64
C LYS A 202 -2.13 16.66 -9.03
N ASN A 203 -1.38 15.55 -9.06
CA ASN A 203 -0.88 14.93 -10.29
C ASN A 203 -1.52 13.56 -10.59
N TYR A 204 -2.10 12.92 -9.58
CA TYR A 204 -2.72 11.59 -9.67
C TYR A 204 -4.18 11.65 -9.23
N ASN A 205 -5.02 10.79 -9.80
CA ASN A 205 -6.45 10.75 -9.45
C ASN A 205 -6.74 10.01 -8.12
N VAL A 206 -5.80 10.03 -7.19
CA VAL A 206 -5.92 9.37 -5.90
C VAL A 206 -6.64 10.28 -4.89
N ARG A 207 -7.53 9.68 -4.08
CA ARG A 207 -8.21 10.32 -2.95
C ARG A 207 -8.04 9.49 -1.69
N LEU A 208 -8.05 10.15 -0.54
CA LEU A 208 -8.13 9.45 0.74
C LEU A 208 -9.48 8.74 0.87
N ALA A 209 -9.47 7.47 1.25
CA ALA A 209 -10.68 6.69 1.55
C ALA A 209 -11.13 6.89 2.99
N GLY A 210 -10.16 7.06 3.89
CA GLY A 210 -10.35 7.13 5.33
C GLY A 210 -9.18 6.47 6.05
N CYS A 211 -9.33 6.31 7.37
CA CYS A 211 -8.38 5.54 8.16
C CYS A 211 -9.06 4.40 8.91
N VAL A 212 -8.28 3.38 9.22
CA VAL A 212 -8.66 2.22 10.02
C VAL A 212 -7.84 2.26 11.30
N ALA A 213 -8.50 2.40 12.45
CA ALA A 213 -7.87 2.25 13.76
C ALA A 213 -7.73 0.76 14.07
N ASN A 214 -6.49 0.30 14.13
CA ASN A 214 -6.13 -1.08 14.47
C ASN A 214 -5.26 -1.09 15.74
N ARG A 215 -5.26 -2.19 16.49
CA ARG A 215 -4.48 -2.34 17.74
C ARG A 215 -4.75 -1.25 18.79
N SER A 216 -5.96 -0.69 18.78
CA SER A 216 -6.34 0.41 19.67
C SER A 216 -7.53 -0.01 20.53
N LYS A 217 -7.42 0.20 21.85
CA LYS A 217 -8.53 -0.01 22.79
C LYS A 217 -9.53 1.15 22.75
N ASP A 218 -9.02 2.34 22.51
CA ASP A 218 -9.76 3.58 22.30
C ASP A 218 -9.25 4.29 21.04
N THR A 219 -9.94 5.31 20.59
CA THR A 219 -9.64 6.04 19.36
C THR A 219 -9.64 7.56 19.54
N ASP A 220 -9.62 8.04 20.77
CA ASP A 220 -9.86 9.46 21.09
C ASP A 220 -8.93 10.41 20.35
N GLU A 221 -7.64 10.11 20.33
CA GLU A 221 -6.66 10.95 19.62
C GLU A 221 -6.79 10.84 18.10
N ILE A 222 -7.09 9.64 17.59
CA ILE A 222 -7.34 9.44 16.16
C ILE A 222 -8.60 10.18 15.74
N ASP A 223 -9.69 10.09 16.52
CA ASP A 223 -10.95 10.77 16.26
C ASP A 223 -10.78 12.28 16.21
N LYS A 224 -10.05 12.83 17.18
CA LYS A 224 -9.72 14.25 17.24
C LYS A 224 -8.96 14.67 15.99
N TYR A 225 -7.90 13.95 15.64
CA TYR A 225 -7.11 14.24 14.45
C TYR A 225 -7.94 14.13 13.17
N CYS A 226 -8.73 13.06 13.01
CA CYS A 226 -9.55 12.83 11.84
C CYS A 226 -10.60 13.94 11.63
N LYS A 227 -11.20 14.46 12.72
CA LYS A 227 -12.12 15.59 12.66
C LYS A 227 -11.44 16.87 12.18
N GLU A 228 -10.22 17.13 12.66
CA GLU A 228 -9.45 18.30 12.25
C GLU A 228 -9.09 18.29 10.76
N VAL A 229 -8.76 17.11 10.21
CA VAL A 229 -8.35 16.95 8.80
C VAL A 229 -9.50 16.54 7.87
N GLY A 230 -10.72 16.37 8.38
CA GLY A 230 -11.89 15.98 7.57
C GLY A 230 -11.81 14.54 7.03
N LEU A 231 -11.17 13.62 7.76
CA LEU A 231 -11.00 12.22 7.38
C LEU A 231 -12.00 11.31 8.09
N SER A 232 -12.56 10.32 7.38
CA SER A 232 -13.42 9.30 7.97
C SER A 232 -12.61 8.25 8.73
N LEU A 233 -13.05 7.89 9.93
CA LEU A 233 -12.47 6.83 10.74
C LEU A 233 -13.34 5.57 10.73
N ILE A 234 -12.71 4.41 10.53
CA ILE A 234 -13.29 3.08 10.73
C ILE A 234 -12.55 2.44 11.91
N HIS A 235 -13.25 2.19 13.01
CA HIS A 235 -12.69 1.52 14.17
C HIS A 235 -12.84 0.00 14.01
N ILE A 236 -11.71 -0.70 14.01
CA ILE A 236 -11.66 -2.15 14.11
C ILE A 236 -11.16 -2.46 15.52
N SER A 237 -12.04 -2.91 16.40
CA SER A 237 -11.65 -3.41 17.73
C SER A 237 -10.81 -4.68 17.57
N GLU A 238 -9.78 -4.86 18.40
CA GLU A 238 -9.11 -6.15 18.49
C GLU A 238 -10.15 -7.23 18.79
N PRO A 239 -10.12 -8.39 18.08
CA PRO A 239 -10.96 -9.51 18.46
C PRO A 239 -10.63 -9.86 19.90
N THR A 240 -11.62 -9.75 20.77
CA THR A 240 -11.50 -10.17 22.16
C THR A 240 -11.08 -11.64 22.12
N ARG A 241 -9.84 -11.95 22.47
CA ARG A 241 -9.44 -13.32 22.73
C ARG A 241 -10.33 -13.78 23.89
N ARG A 242 -11.45 -14.44 23.58
CA ARG A 242 -12.14 -15.21 24.59
C ARG A 242 -11.13 -16.22 25.07
N GLY A 243 -10.68 -16.04 26.31
CA GLY A 243 -9.78 -16.96 26.94
C GLY A 243 -10.38 -18.35 26.83
N ILE A 244 -9.72 -19.21 26.12
CA ILE A 244 -9.89 -20.65 26.31
C ILE A 244 -9.16 -20.92 27.62
N LEU A 245 -9.87 -20.70 28.72
CA LEU A 245 -9.57 -21.26 30.03
C LEU A 245 -10.55 -22.39 30.21
N SER A 246 -10.11 -23.58 29.91
CA SER A 246 -10.57 -24.84 30.58
C SER A 246 -9.65 -25.97 30.15
#